data_cbbc32eb9647212fb1b38a3964db53ef
#
_entry.id   cbbc32eb9647212fb1b38a3964db53ef
#
_cell.length_a   1.000
_cell.length_b   1.000
_cell.length_c   1.000
_cell.angle_alpha   90.00
_cell.angle_beta   90.00
_cell.angle_gamma   90.00
#
_symmetry.space_group_name_H-M   'P 1'
#
loop_
_entity.id
_entity.type
_entity.pdbx_description
1 polymer ?
#
loop_
_entity_poly.entity_id
_entity_poly.type
_entity_poly.pdbx_seq_one_letter_code
_entity_poly.pdbx_strand_id
1 'polypeptide(L)'
;MKKLLLLFVGILSTGIIYAQDVTDAVRYTQDEIQGTARYRGLSGAFGALGGDMSAVSINPAGSAIFNNSHISLSLSNNNIKNDVQYFNGFNTSKESNIDLNQTGAAFVFYNRNSNSDWTKFAFSAAYDKVQNYNNDWLAYGTNSTSIDRYFLDITEKQAIPFGVLKLQPGEYIEEAYADIGSSPAYGYPVQQVFLGYWAGIIDPVNLDNSTNDDETNYFSNTAPADSYYQEFYYASSGYNGKFSLNFATSYKDRLYLGINLNSHFINYDKFTSFYETNNDPDSLTKNIVFENWLSTYGSGFSFQLGAIAKITNDLRLGLSYNSPTWYRIEEELIQGIDSNIADPDIGYISNIINIYPSYNLQTPGKFTGSLAYIFGEYGLISFDYSLKDYSNTKFKPTSDAYFATQNNAINNQLTTASTYKIGGEIRLKQLSLRGGYRLEESPYKNGNTLGDLKGYSLGLGYSFGSFKLDMAFDQAKQTAEYRLYNNSGFPSSASLDSRFTNVTVTAAFNL
;
A
#
# COMPACT_ATOMS: atom_id res chain seq x y z
N MET A 1 -1.03 -17.51 63.95
CA MET A 1 -1.51 -17.76 62.57
C MET A 1 -1.61 -16.42 61.87
N LYS A 2 -0.54 -16.07 61.18
CA LYS A 2 -0.49 -14.83 60.37
C LYS A 2 -0.80 -15.20 58.92
N LYS A 3 -1.90 -14.73 58.39
CA LYS A 3 -2.27 -14.85 56.99
C LYS A 3 -1.46 -13.78 56.22
N LEU A 4 -0.49 -14.18 55.43
CA LEU A 4 0.18 -13.35 54.45
C LEU A 4 -0.79 -13.18 53.26
N LEU A 5 -1.29 -11.99 53.08
CA LEU A 5 -1.97 -11.58 51.88
C LEU A 5 -0.90 -11.24 50.81
N LEU A 6 -0.63 -12.15 49.90
CA LEU A 6 0.16 -11.86 48.70
C LEU A 6 -0.77 -11.11 47.74
N LEU A 7 -0.56 -9.82 47.65
CA LEU A 7 -1.16 -8.98 46.60
C LEU A 7 -0.38 -9.27 45.30
N PHE A 8 -0.93 -10.14 44.45
CA PHE A 8 -0.45 -10.29 43.09
C PHE A 8 -0.95 -9.06 42.31
N VAL A 9 -0.11 -8.08 42.15
CA VAL A 9 -0.26 -7.05 41.13
C VAL A 9 0.08 -7.71 39.81
N GLY A 10 -0.92 -8.29 39.17
CA GLY A 10 -0.83 -8.73 37.79
C GLY A 10 -0.65 -7.49 36.90
N ILE A 11 0.60 -7.18 36.52
CA ILE A 11 0.85 -6.34 35.39
C ILE A 11 0.37 -7.16 34.19
N LEU A 12 -0.83 -6.84 33.70
CA LEU A 12 -1.31 -7.26 32.38
C LEU A 12 -0.42 -6.51 31.35
N SER A 13 0.80 -7.02 31.10
CA SER A 13 1.51 -6.73 29.88
C SER A 13 0.76 -7.49 28.78
N THR A 14 -0.20 -6.83 28.14
CA THR A 14 -0.70 -7.29 26.85
C THR A 14 0.47 -7.17 25.86
N GLY A 15 1.26 -8.23 25.75
CA GLY A 15 2.23 -8.39 24.68
C GLY A 15 1.43 -8.46 23.40
N ILE A 16 1.44 -7.38 22.66
CA ILE A 16 0.72 -7.28 21.40
C ILE A 16 1.68 -7.77 20.32
N ILE A 17 1.28 -8.80 19.60
CA ILE A 17 2.01 -9.43 18.50
C ILE A 17 1.75 -8.59 17.28
N TYR A 18 2.81 -8.06 16.62
CA TYR A 18 2.68 -7.22 15.43
C TYR A 18 3.61 -7.70 14.32
N ALA A 19 3.07 -7.79 13.10
CA ALA A 19 3.84 -8.05 11.88
C ALA A 19 4.02 -6.78 11.02
N GLN A 20 3.48 -5.62 11.45
CA GLN A 20 3.44 -4.37 10.68
C GLN A 20 4.80 -3.66 10.67
N ASP A 21 5.16 -3.10 9.51
CA ASP A 21 6.39 -2.34 9.36
C ASP A 21 6.20 -1.02 8.56
N VAL A 22 7.31 -0.33 8.30
CA VAL A 22 7.31 0.94 7.54
C VAL A 22 6.81 0.73 6.11
N THR A 23 7.02 -0.44 5.50
CA THR A 23 6.58 -0.73 4.12
C THR A 23 5.07 -0.86 4.03
N ASP A 24 4.42 -1.43 5.05
CA ASP A 24 2.96 -1.49 5.16
C ASP A 24 2.38 -0.09 5.33
N ALA A 25 2.99 0.74 6.19
CA ALA A 25 2.59 2.13 6.37
C ALA A 25 2.65 2.92 5.05
N VAL A 26 3.72 2.75 4.26
CA VAL A 26 3.87 3.40 2.94
C VAL A 26 2.84 2.86 1.95
N ARG A 27 2.60 1.55 1.90
CA ARG A 27 1.62 0.91 1.00
C ARG A 27 0.25 1.56 1.08
N TYR A 28 -0.28 1.79 2.29
CA TYR A 28 -1.60 2.37 2.49
C TYR A 28 -1.65 3.90 2.43
N THR A 29 -0.48 4.54 2.27
CA THR A 29 -0.39 6.01 2.19
C THR A 29 -0.11 6.52 0.78
N GLN A 30 0.29 5.66 -0.16
CA GLN A 30 0.56 6.08 -1.54
C GLN A 30 -0.72 6.51 -2.26
N ASP A 31 -0.59 7.44 -3.20
CA ASP A 31 -1.65 7.86 -4.10
C ASP A 31 -1.33 7.36 -5.51
N GLU A 32 -2.32 6.78 -6.19
CA GLU A 32 -2.22 6.47 -7.61
C GLU A 32 -3.12 7.42 -8.42
N ILE A 33 -2.78 7.65 -9.69
CA ILE A 33 -3.70 8.36 -10.59
C ILE A 33 -4.78 7.40 -11.05
N GLN A 34 -5.93 7.48 -10.39
CA GLN A 34 -7.14 6.75 -10.71
C GLN A 34 -8.26 7.75 -11.03
N GLY A 35 -9.23 7.37 -11.86
CA GLY A 35 -10.35 8.25 -12.21
C GLY A 35 -10.73 8.20 -13.68
N THR A 36 -11.36 9.27 -14.18
CA THR A 36 -11.83 9.37 -15.57
C THR A 36 -10.68 9.40 -16.58
N ALA A 37 -10.96 8.97 -17.81
CA ALA A 37 -9.98 9.03 -18.91
C ALA A 37 -9.54 10.47 -19.19
N ARG A 38 -10.44 11.47 -19.03
CA ARG A 38 -10.06 12.87 -19.18
C ARG A 38 -9.02 13.30 -18.13
N TYR A 39 -9.21 12.93 -16.88
CA TYR A 39 -8.30 13.20 -15.78
C TYR A 39 -6.95 12.51 -16.01
N ARG A 40 -6.96 11.21 -16.34
CA ARG A 40 -5.75 10.44 -16.63
C ARG A 40 -4.98 10.96 -17.84
N GLY A 41 -5.69 11.36 -18.90
CA GLY A 41 -5.10 11.96 -20.10
C GLY A 41 -4.37 13.29 -19.87
N LEU A 42 -4.61 13.95 -18.73
CA LEU A 42 -3.91 15.15 -18.26
C LEU A 42 -2.87 14.84 -17.18
N SER A 43 -2.47 13.58 -17.02
CA SER A 43 -1.56 13.10 -15.94
C SER A 43 -2.01 13.55 -14.54
N GLY A 44 -3.32 13.76 -14.35
CA GLY A 44 -3.90 14.15 -13.08
C GLY A 44 -3.75 15.64 -12.71
N ALA A 45 -3.34 16.52 -13.61
CA ALA A 45 -3.28 17.98 -13.39
C ALA A 45 -4.66 18.60 -13.50
N PHE A 46 -5.46 18.59 -12.41
CA PHE A 46 -6.89 18.88 -12.48
C PHE A 46 -7.42 19.76 -11.34
N GLY A 47 -6.58 20.15 -10.38
CA GLY A 47 -7.02 20.79 -9.13
C GLY A 47 -7.65 22.18 -9.28
N ALA A 48 -7.46 22.87 -10.43
CA ALA A 48 -8.11 24.16 -10.76
C ALA A 48 -9.15 24.05 -11.88
N LEU A 49 -9.39 22.86 -12.46
CA LEU A 49 -10.24 22.71 -13.65
C LEU A 49 -11.70 22.47 -13.32
N GLY A 50 -12.02 21.45 -12.57
CA GLY A 50 -13.41 21.06 -12.28
C GLY A 50 -14.21 20.54 -13.51
N GLY A 51 -15.50 20.29 -13.32
CA GLY A 51 -16.40 19.86 -14.40
C GLY A 51 -16.09 18.45 -14.94
N ASP A 52 -15.63 17.57 -14.07
CA ASP A 52 -15.36 16.15 -14.30
C ASP A 52 -15.54 15.42 -12.98
N MET A 53 -15.96 14.16 -12.98
CA MET A 53 -16.21 13.44 -11.73
C MET A 53 -14.91 13.18 -10.94
N SER A 54 -13.77 13.01 -11.60
CA SER A 54 -12.48 12.90 -10.90
C SER A 54 -12.06 14.21 -10.22
N ALA A 55 -12.53 15.37 -10.73
CA ALA A 55 -12.26 16.64 -10.06
C ALA A 55 -12.82 16.70 -8.64
N VAL A 56 -13.96 16.03 -8.40
CA VAL A 56 -14.58 15.93 -7.06
C VAL A 56 -13.61 15.35 -6.04
N SER A 57 -12.85 14.31 -6.42
CA SER A 57 -11.88 13.65 -5.57
C SER A 57 -10.55 14.38 -5.43
N ILE A 58 -10.23 15.31 -6.34
CA ILE A 58 -8.97 16.06 -6.33
C ILE A 58 -9.12 17.41 -5.63
N ASN A 59 -10.17 18.15 -6.01
CA ASN A 59 -10.57 19.40 -5.38
C ASN A 59 -12.10 19.45 -5.27
N PRO A 60 -12.66 19.31 -4.07
CA PRO A 60 -14.11 19.25 -3.85
C PRO A 60 -14.91 20.40 -4.47
N ALA A 61 -14.29 21.58 -4.63
CA ALA A 61 -14.92 22.72 -5.29
C ALA A 61 -15.23 22.49 -6.79
N GLY A 62 -14.57 21.48 -7.38
CA GLY A 62 -14.69 21.15 -8.81
C GLY A 62 -16.09 20.71 -9.24
N SER A 63 -16.90 20.19 -8.31
CA SER A 63 -18.30 19.81 -8.61
C SER A 63 -19.20 21.03 -8.85
N ALA A 64 -18.94 22.18 -8.22
CA ALA A 64 -19.69 23.40 -8.45
C ALA A 64 -19.36 24.06 -9.82
N ILE A 65 -18.37 23.55 -10.57
CA ILE A 65 -18.05 24.02 -11.93
C ILE A 65 -18.95 23.35 -12.98
N PHE A 66 -19.58 22.21 -12.68
CA PHE A 66 -20.57 21.62 -13.58
C PHE A 66 -21.69 22.61 -13.89
N ASN A 67 -22.09 22.66 -15.15
CA ASN A 67 -23.24 23.47 -15.59
C ASN A 67 -24.55 22.67 -15.58
N ASN A 68 -24.47 21.37 -15.79
CA ASN A 68 -25.59 20.44 -15.75
C ASN A 68 -25.30 19.31 -14.81
N SER A 69 -26.32 18.63 -14.35
CA SER A 69 -26.14 17.36 -13.64
C SER A 69 -25.40 16.37 -14.54
N HIS A 70 -24.57 15.51 -13.95
CA HIS A 70 -23.59 14.71 -14.68
C HIS A 70 -23.44 13.34 -14.07
N ILE A 71 -23.28 12.33 -14.90
CA ILE A 71 -22.98 10.94 -14.48
C ILE A 71 -21.81 10.44 -15.31
N SER A 72 -20.89 9.72 -14.71
CA SER A 72 -19.80 9.04 -15.43
C SER A 72 -19.51 7.64 -14.91
N LEU A 73 -18.96 6.82 -15.81
CA LEU A 73 -18.46 5.48 -15.56
C LEU A 73 -17.12 5.31 -16.27
N SER A 74 -16.12 4.83 -15.57
CA SER A 74 -14.76 4.63 -16.08
C SER A 74 -14.26 3.22 -15.79
N LEU A 75 -13.80 2.53 -16.83
CA LEU A 75 -13.13 1.24 -16.75
C LEU A 75 -11.67 1.40 -17.18
N SER A 76 -10.76 0.73 -16.49
CA SER A 76 -9.34 0.72 -16.83
C SER A 76 -8.82 -0.70 -16.99
N ASN A 77 -8.01 -0.91 -18.04
CA ASN A 77 -7.10 -2.04 -18.13
C ASN A 77 -5.75 -1.58 -17.55
N ASN A 78 -5.35 -2.18 -16.44
CA ASN A 78 -4.11 -1.88 -15.74
C ASN A 78 -3.11 -2.98 -16.04
N ASN A 79 -1.89 -2.62 -16.46
CA ASN A 79 -0.82 -3.55 -16.75
C ASN A 79 0.41 -3.12 -15.96
N ILE A 80 1.02 -4.05 -15.27
CA ILE A 80 2.32 -3.89 -14.64
C ILE A 80 3.34 -4.83 -15.30
N LYS A 81 4.53 -4.32 -15.59
CA LYS A 81 5.69 -5.10 -16.00
C LYS A 81 6.78 -4.85 -14.98
N ASN A 82 7.32 -5.91 -14.37
CA ASN A 82 8.46 -5.86 -13.47
C ASN A 82 9.67 -6.49 -14.13
N ASP A 83 10.77 -5.75 -14.21
CA ASP A 83 12.10 -6.26 -14.51
C ASP A 83 12.81 -6.38 -13.16
N VAL A 84 13.16 -7.62 -12.75
CA VAL A 84 13.62 -7.97 -11.39
C VAL A 84 15.05 -8.49 -11.46
N GLN A 85 15.95 -7.88 -10.70
CA GLN A 85 17.33 -8.30 -10.53
C GLN A 85 17.54 -8.78 -9.10
N TYR A 86 18.04 -10.01 -8.93
CA TYR A 86 18.46 -10.57 -7.66
C TYR A 86 19.80 -11.28 -7.83
N PHE A 87 20.86 -10.74 -7.22
CA PHE A 87 22.24 -11.17 -7.45
C PHE A 87 22.56 -11.35 -8.94
N ASN A 88 22.88 -12.58 -9.37
CA ASN A 88 23.21 -12.91 -10.76
C ASN A 88 21.98 -13.27 -11.63
N GLY A 89 20.79 -13.37 -11.02
CA GLY A 89 19.56 -13.72 -11.74
C GLY A 89 18.79 -12.48 -12.21
N PHE A 90 18.11 -12.59 -13.34
CA PHE A 90 17.24 -11.56 -13.88
C PHE A 90 15.96 -12.18 -14.42
N ASN A 91 14.82 -11.59 -14.06
CA ASN A 91 13.51 -12.05 -14.52
C ASN A 91 12.62 -10.88 -14.97
N THR A 92 11.65 -11.17 -15.79
CA THR A 92 10.60 -10.22 -16.20
C THR A 92 9.23 -10.87 -16.00
N SER A 93 8.36 -10.23 -15.22
CA SER A 93 6.95 -10.58 -15.08
C SER A 93 6.03 -9.55 -15.70
N LYS A 94 4.80 -9.95 -16.01
CA LYS A 94 3.74 -9.05 -16.49
C LYS A 94 2.40 -9.51 -15.95
N GLU A 95 1.63 -8.57 -15.39
CA GLU A 95 0.27 -8.80 -14.96
C GLU A 95 -0.68 -7.78 -15.59
N SER A 96 -1.92 -8.19 -15.83
CA SER A 96 -2.94 -7.33 -16.45
C SER A 96 -4.31 -7.63 -15.85
N ASN A 97 -5.03 -6.58 -15.45
CA ASN A 97 -6.39 -6.70 -14.94
C ASN A 97 -7.29 -5.56 -15.43
N ILE A 98 -8.59 -5.85 -15.57
CA ILE A 98 -9.60 -4.85 -15.92
C ILE A 98 -10.42 -4.56 -14.66
N ASP A 99 -10.56 -3.27 -14.36
CA ASP A 99 -11.24 -2.80 -13.16
C ASP A 99 -12.19 -1.63 -13.40
N LEU A 100 -13.21 -1.54 -12.52
CA LEU A 100 -13.96 -0.32 -12.32
C LEU A 100 -13.07 0.71 -11.61
N ASN A 101 -12.70 1.76 -12.33
CA ASN A 101 -11.79 2.79 -11.85
C ASN A 101 -12.51 3.92 -11.12
N GLN A 102 -13.64 4.37 -11.69
CA GLN A 102 -14.44 5.47 -11.14
C GLN A 102 -15.88 5.38 -11.63
N THR A 103 -16.83 5.69 -10.75
CA THR A 103 -18.23 5.98 -11.13
C THR A 103 -18.80 7.01 -10.19
N GLY A 104 -19.76 7.81 -10.68
CA GLY A 104 -20.42 8.78 -9.81
C GLY A 104 -21.39 9.69 -10.56
N ALA A 105 -22.11 10.47 -9.75
CA ALA A 105 -23.06 11.46 -10.23
C ALA A 105 -22.89 12.78 -9.49
N ALA A 106 -23.09 13.88 -10.20
CA ALA A 106 -23.15 15.24 -9.67
C ALA A 106 -24.50 15.87 -10.05
N PHE A 107 -25.20 16.37 -9.05
CA PHE A 107 -26.47 17.07 -9.21
C PHE A 107 -26.26 18.57 -8.98
N VAL A 108 -26.71 19.39 -9.94
CA VAL A 108 -26.48 20.83 -9.94
C VAL A 108 -27.81 21.57 -9.75
N PHE A 109 -27.83 22.48 -8.78
CA PHE A 109 -28.99 23.29 -8.42
C PHE A 109 -28.61 24.75 -8.50
N TYR A 110 -29.30 25.48 -9.39
CA TYR A 110 -29.15 26.91 -9.52
C TYR A 110 -30.00 27.68 -8.50
N ASN A 111 -29.41 28.67 -7.86
CA ASN A 111 -30.16 29.57 -7.00
C ASN A 111 -31.01 30.52 -7.85
N ARG A 112 -32.31 30.47 -7.66
CA ARG A 112 -33.26 31.33 -8.38
C ARG A 112 -33.41 32.71 -7.74
N ASN A 113 -32.83 32.95 -6.56
CA ASN A 113 -32.86 34.26 -5.91
C ASN A 113 -31.81 35.19 -6.55
N SER A 114 -32.25 36.11 -7.40
CA SER A 114 -31.38 37.09 -8.08
C SER A 114 -30.63 38.06 -7.17
N ASN A 115 -31.06 38.18 -5.90
CA ASN A 115 -30.38 39.02 -4.89
C ASN A 115 -29.28 38.26 -4.11
N SER A 116 -29.10 36.99 -4.36
CA SER A 116 -28.07 36.18 -3.69
C SER A 116 -26.80 36.10 -4.54
N ASP A 117 -25.68 36.39 -3.93
CA ASP A 117 -24.36 36.19 -4.53
C ASP A 117 -23.98 34.70 -4.68
N TRP A 118 -24.67 33.79 -3.97
CA TRP A 118 -24.52 32.35 -4.10
C TRP A 118 -25.36 31.86 -5.29
N THR A 119 -24.70 31.55 -6.38
CA THR A 119 -25.36 31.31 -7.67
C THR A 119 -25.74 29.85 -7.87
N LYS A 120 -24.99 28.92 -7.26
CA LYS A 120 -25.13 27.48 -7.54
C LYS A 120 -24.71 26.63 -6.35
N PHE A 121 -25.40 25.51 -6.17
CA PHE A 121 -25.05 24.43 -5.25
C PHE A 121 -24.90 23.12 -6.04
N ALA A 122 -23.95 22.29 -5.67
CA ALA A 122 -23.78 20.96 -6.22
C ALA A 122 -23.68 19.94 -5.10
N PHE A 123 -24.32 18.80 -5.31
CA PHE A 123 -24.17 17.59 -4.50
C PHE A 123 -23.65 16.49 -5.41
N SER A 124 -22.64 15.73 -4.96
CA SER A 124 -22.10 14.63 -5.74
C SER A 124 -21.86 13.41 -4.86
N ALA A 125 -22.01 12.25 -5.45
CA ALA A 125 -21.62 10.97 -4.86
C ALA A 125 -20.73 10.24 -5.88
N ALA A 126 -19.58 9.74 -5.42
CA ALA A 126 -18.63 9.06 -6.29
C ALA A 126 -18.00 7.87 -5.58
N TYR A 127 -17.71 6.84 -6.36
CA TYR A 127 -16.77 5.78 -6.05
C TYR A 127 -15.51 5.99 -6.87
N ASP A 128 -14.37 5.95 -6.21
CA ASP A 128 -13.04 5.98 -6.84
C ASP A 128 -12.22 4.79 -6.32
N LYS A 129 -11.56 4.07 -7.20
CA LYS A 129 -10.42 3.23 -6.83
C LYS A 129 -9.26 4.16 -6.48
N VAL A 130 -8.62 3.97 -5.33
CA VAL A 130 -7.50 4.80 -4.86
C VAL A 130 -6.17 4.17 -5.24
N GLN A 131 -6.07 2.83 -5.05
CA GLN A 131 -4.88 2.04 -5.37
C GLN A 131 -5.27 0.67 -5.93
N ASN A 132 -4.42 0.13 -6.80
CA ASN A 132 -4.47 -1.24 -7.27
C ASN A 132 -3.30 -2.03 -6.67
N TYR A 133 -3.58 -3.14 -5.99
CA TYR A 133 -2.54 -3.95 -5.35
C TYR A 133 -2.14 -5.18 -6.15
N ASN A 134 -2.74 -5.40 -7.34
CA ASN A 134 -2.39 -6.53 -8.18
C ASN A 134 -0.96 -6.38 -8.70
N ASN A 135 -0.11 -7.32 -8.31
CA ASN A 135 1.29 -7.38 -8.72
C ASN A 135 1.83 -8.78 -8.51
N ASP A 136 2.65 -9.27 -9.44
CA ASP A 136 3.40 -10.49 -9.26
C ASP A 136 4.82 -10.36 -9.82
N TRP A 137 5.77 -11.05 -9.21
CA TRP A 137 7.14 -11.14 -9.70
C TRP A 137 7.91 -12.26 -9.01
N LEU A 138 8.96 -12.71 -9.69
CA LEU A 138 9.90 -13.71 -9.22
C LEU A 138 11.31 -13.13 -9.23
N ALA A 139 12.00 -13.20 -8.09
CA ALA A 139 13.44 -12.99 -7.98
C ALA A 139 14.13 -14.34 -7.85
N TYR A 140 15.20 -14.57 -8.59
CA TYR A 140 16.02 -15.78 -8.43
C TYR A 140 17.50 -15.45 -8.62
N GLY A 141 18.36 -16.21 -7.99
CA GLY A 141 19.79 -16.03 -8.10
C GLY A 141 20.57 -16.83 -7.09
N THR A 142 21.88 -16.60 -7.06
CA THR A 142 22.80 -17.28 -6.16
C THR A 142 23.34 -16.30 -5.12
N ASN A 143 23.15 -16.63 -3.86
CA ASN A 143 23.55 -15.83 -2.70
C ASN A 143 24.61 -16.58 -1.87
N SER A 144 25.47 -15.87 -1.18
CA SER A 144 26.42 -16.43 -0.20
C SER A 144 25.84 -16.59 1.21
N THR A 145 24.61 -16.08 1.45
CA THR A 145 23.92 -16.12 2.75
C THR A 145 22.65 -16.95 2.62
N SER A 146 22.53 -18.00 3.45
CA SER A 146 21.33 -18.83 3.54
C SER A 146 20.25 -18.15 4.40
N ILE A 147 18.99 -18.57 4.21
CA ILE A 147 17.85 -18.14 5.03
C ILE A 147 17.95 -18.60 6.49
N ASP A 148 18.79 -19.58 6.82
CA ASP A 148 19.06 -19.98 8.19
C ASP A 148 19.43 -18.79 9.10
N ARG A 149 20.13 -17.79 8.53
CA ARG A 149 20.49 -16.55 9.21
C ARG A 149 19.30 -15.68 9.62
N TYR A 150 18.16 -15.82 8.93
CA TYR A 150 16.91 -15.21 9.37
C TYR A 150 16.45 -15.73 10.73
N PHE A 151 16.45 -17.05 10.90
CA PHE A 151 16.03 -17.71 12.14
C PHE A 151 17.04 -17.49 13.27
N LEU A 152 18.33 -17.64 12.97
CA LEU A 152 19.41 -17.44 13.95
C LEU A 152 19.50 -15.99 14.48
N ASP A 153 19.31 -14.99 13.62
CA ASP A 153 19.30 -13.58 14.06
C ASP A 153 18.19 -13.29 15.09
N ILE A 154 17.05 -13.98 15.01
CA ILE A 154 15.98 -13.86 15.99
C ILE A 154 16.39 -14.49 17.31
N THR A 155 16.98 -15.70 17.30
CA THR A 155 17.44 -16.36 18.53
C THR A 155 18.54 -15.56 19.22
N GLU A 156 19.52 -15.03 18.46
CA GLU A 156 20.61 -14.20 18.97
C GLU A 156 20.12 -12.92 19.66
N LYS A 157 19.07 -12.30 19.14
CA LYS A 157 18.50 -11.05 19.67
C LYS A 157 17.61 -11.25 20.89
N GLN A 158 16.88 -12.38 20.96
CA GLN A 158 15.86 -12.59 21.98
C GLN A 158 16.23 -13.65 23.02
N ALA A 159 17.34 -14.35 22.82
CA ALA A 159 17.80 -15.42 23.74
C ALA A 159 16.67 -16.39 24.10
N ILE A 160 16.05 -17.01 23.09
CA ILE A 160 14.85 -17.85 23.23
C ILE A 160 15.24 -19.20 23.86
N PRO A 161 14.70 -19.58 25.04
CA PRO A 161 14.96 -20.88 25.65
C PRO A 161 14.38 -22.01 24.79
N PHE A 162 15.17 -23.08 24.58
CA PHE A 162 14.73 -24.17 23.69
C PHE A 162 13.50 -24.92 24.22
N GLY A 163 13.30 -24.98 25.54
CA GLY A 163 12.09 -25.56 26.14
C GLY A 163 10.77 -24.97 25.62
N VAL A 164 10.79 -23.72 25.14
CA VAL A 164 9.60 -23.06 24.53
C VAL A 164 9.26 -23.66 23.16
N LEU A 165 10.23 -24.24 22.46
CA LEU A 165 10.06 -24.82 21.12
C LEU A 165 9.69 -26.30 21.16
N LYS A 166 9.73 -26.94 22.34
CA LYS A 166 9.38 -28.35 22.54
C LYS A 166 7.86 -28.52 22.64
N LEU A 167 7.36 -29.63 22.10
CA LEU A 167 5.98 -30.04 22.34
C LEU A 167 5.81 -30.57 23.76
N GLN A 168 4.72 -30.22 24.42
CA GLN A 168 4.33 -30.81 25.69
C GLN A 168 3.72 -32.22 25.47
N PRO A 169 3.73 -33.09 26.49
CA PRO A 169 3.17 -34.43 26.35
C PRO A 169 1.72 -34.41 25.90
N GLY A 170 1.44 -34.90 24.69
CA GLY A 170 0.12 -34.96 24.09
C GLY A 170 -0.30 -33.73 23.28
N GLU A 171 0.61 -32.77 23.12
CA GLU A 171 0.41 -31.56 22.31
C GLU A 171 0.77 -31.82 20.84
N TYR A 172 -0.02 -31.25 19.92
CA TYR A 172 0.25 -31.27 18.48
C TYR A 172 1.08 -30.05 18.06
N ILE A 173 1.85 -30.19 16.98
CA ILE A 173 2.77 -29.13 16.50
C ILE A 173 2.03 -27.83 16.15
N GLU A 174 0.85 -27.93 15.57
CA GLU A 174 0.00 -26.78 15.23
C GLU A 174 -0.58 -26.09 16.46
N GLU A 175 -0.85 -26.84 17.55
CA GLU A 175 -1.32 -26.29 18.82
C GLU A 175 -0.19 -25.50 19.49
N ALA A 176 1.02 -26.07 19.61
CA ALA A 176 2.18 -25.39 20.15
C ALA A 176 2.52 -24.11 19.37
N TYR A 177 2.47 -24.18 18.03
CA TYR A 177 2.68 -23.00 17.18
C TYR A 177 1.64 -21.91 17.45
N ALA A 178 0.36 -22.25 17.59
CA ALA A 178 -0.71 -21.31 17.88
C ALA A 178 -0.59 -20.70 19.27
N ASP A 179 -0.25 -21.52 20.29
CA ASP A 179 -0.04 -21.07 21.67
C ASP A 179 1.14 -20.13 21.81
N ILE A 180 2.27 -20.40 21.13
CA ILE A 180 3.40 -19.48 21.03
C ILE A 180 2.95 -18.17 20.41
N GLY A 181 2.20 -18.22 19.32
CA GLY A 181 1.70 -17.04 18.60
C GLY A 181 0.78 -16.17 19.45
N SER A 182 -0.07 -16.78 20.28
CA SER A 182 -0.98 -16.07 21.17
C SER A 182 -0.34 -15.55 22.45
N SER A 183 0.89 -15.99 22.75
CA SER A 183 1.60 -15.65 23.97
C SER A 183 2.10 -14.21 23.98
N PRO A 184 1.74 -13.40 25.00
CA PRO A 184 2.29 -12.04 25.15
C PRO A 184 3.81 -11.99 25.36
N ALA A 185 4.43 -13.09 25.80
CA ALA A 185 5.87 -13.17 26.05
C ALA A 185 6.67 -13.57 24.80
N TYR A 186 6.06 -14.29 23.86
CA TYR A 186 6.73 -14.92 22.74
C TYR A 186 6.31 -14.35 21.39
N GLY A 187 5.09 -14.59 20.96
CA GLY A 187 4.49 -14.03 19.75
C GLY A 187 5.18 -14.43 18.45
N TYR A 188 4.96 -13.59 17.42
CA TYR A 188 5.46 -13.83 16.07
C TYR A 188 6.97 -14.16 15.97
N PRO A 189 7.90 -13.47 16.67
CA PRO A 189 9.32 -13.79 16.55
C PRO A 189 9.65 -15.21 16.99
N VAL A 190 9.05 -15.71 18.08
CA VAL A 190 9.29 -17.07 18.56
C VAL A 190 8.59 -18.09 17.68
N GLN A 191 7.44 -17.78 17.09
CA GLN A 191 6.84 -18.63 16.04
C GLN A 191 7.82 -18.83 14.87
N GLN A 192 8.56 -17.80 14.44
CA GLN A 192 9.55 -17.96 13.38
C GLN A 192 10.65 -18.95 13.77
N VAL A 193 11.18 -18.85 15.00
CA VAL A 193 12.20 -19.79 15.51
C VAL A 193 11.63 -21.21 15.62
N PHE A 194 10.37 -21.34 16.06
CA PHE A 194 9.67 -22.63 16.11
C PHE A 194 9.60 -23.27 14.71
N LEU A 195 9.23 -22.48 13.69
CA LEU A 195 9.25 -22.94 12.29
C LEU A 195 10.64 -23.38 11.85
N GLY A 196 11.67 -22.59 12.14
CA GLY A 196 13.06 -22.92 11.78
C GLY A 196 13.57 -24.20 12.45
N TYR A 197 13.20 -24.44 13.71
CA TYR A 197 13.56 -25.64 14.43
C TYR A 197 12.82 -26.87 13.87
N TRP A 198 11.50 -26.85 13.79
CA TRP A 198 10.72 -28.02 13.34
C TRP A 198 10.89 -28.32 11.86
N ALA A 199 11.34 -27.33 11.06
CA ALA A 199 11.79 -27.57 9.68
C ALA A 199 13.23 -28.12 9.61
N GLY A 200 13.91 -28.32 10.75
CA GLY A 200 15.27 -28.83 10.78
C GLY A 200 16.33 -27.87 10.21
N ILE A 201 16.03 -26.56 10.17
CA ILE A 201 16.96 -25.53 9.67
C ILE A 201 17.98 -25.15 10.74
N ILE A 202 17.53 -25.07 12.00
CA ILE A 202 18.35 -24.74 13.16
C ILE A 202 18.09 -25.73 14.28
N ASP A 203 19.11 -25.98 15.10
CA ASP A 203 19.06 -26.80 16.32
C ASP A 203 19.70 -26.11 17.51
N PRO A 204 19.33 -26.45 18.79
CA PRO A 204 19.99 -25.96 19.96
C PRO A 204 21.42 -26.52 20.04
N VAL A 205 22.37 -25.74 20.58
CA VAL A 205 23.77 -26.18 20.73
C VAL A 205 23.88 -27.38 21.65
N ASN A 206 23.09 -27.42 22.73
CA ASN A 206 22.97 -28.60 23.56
C ASN A 206 21.88 -29.53 23.01
N LEU A 207 22.29 -30.68 22.48
CA LEU A 207 21.38 -31.69 21.89
C LEU A 207 20.81 -32.69 22.91
N ASP A 208 21.17 -32.61 24.19
CA ASP A 208 20.63 -33.49 25.23
C ASP A 208 19.24 -33.00 25.69
N ASN A 209 18.20 -33.62 25.16
CA ASN A 209 16.80 -33.27 25.44
C ASN A 209 16.42 -33.26 26.93
N SER A 210 17.20 -33.94 27.80
CA SER A 210 16.94 -33.97 29.24
C SER A 210 17.45 -32.74 29.99
N THR A 211 18.33 -31.94 29.37
CA THR A 211 19.05 -30.82 30.02
C THR A 211 19.09 -29.54 29.24
N ASN A 212 18.41 -29.44 28.07
CA ASN A 212 18.53 -28.29 27.16
C ASN A 212 17.33 -27.33 27.17
N ASP A 213 16.43 -27.42 28.14
CA ASP A 213 15.25 -26.51 28.18
C ASP A 213 15.67 -25.04 28.31
N ASP A 214 16.76 -24.75 29.05
CA ASP A 214 17.27 -23.39 29.23
C ASP A 214 18.34 -22.99 28.19
N GLU A 215 18.61 -23.84 27.16
CA GLU A 215 19.55 -23.51 26.07
C GLU A 215 18.99 -22.38 25.21
N THR A 216 19.82 -21.38 24.98
CA THR A 216 19.43 -20.19 24.17
C THR A 216 20.32 -20.00 22.95
N ASN A 217 21.38 -20.82 22.79
CA ASN A 217 22.24 -20.78 21.63
C ASN A 217 21.82 -21.84 20.61
N TYR A 218 21.84 -21.46 19.38
CA TYR A 218 21.42 -22.30 18.25
C TYR A 218 22.49 -22.33 17.18
N PHE A 219 22.50 -23.38 16.38
CA PHE A 219 23.36 -23.51 15.21
C PHE A 219 22.54 -23.90 13.97
N SER A 220 23.12 -23.67 12.81
CA SER A 220 22.51 -24.02 11.53
C SER A 220 22.80 -25.47 11.16
N ASN A 221 21.77 -26.15 10.62
CA ASN A 221 21.89 -27.43 9.95
C ASN A 221 22.22 -27.29 8.47
N THR A 222 22.25 -26.05 7.94
CA THR A 222 22.70 -25.72 6.62
C THR A 222 24.20 -25.48 6.67
N ALA A 223 25.01 -26.36 6.07
CA ALA A 223 26.48 -26.22 6.08
C ALA A 223 26.87 -24.91 5.36
N PRO A 224 28.01 -24.30 5.78
CA PRO A 224 28.56 -23.15 5.08
C PRO A 224 28.92 -23.56 3.63
N ALA A 225 28.07 -23.24 2.68
CA ALA A 225 28.32 -23.46 1.24
C ALA A 225 28.86 -22.17 0.61
N ASP A 226 29.62 -22.31 -0.49
CA ASP A 226 30.11 -21.17 -1.26
C ASP A 226 28.93 -20.35 -1.83
N SER A 227 27.78 -21.02 -2.05
CA SER A 227 26.59 -20.39 -2.60
C SER A 227 25.32 -21.21 -2.38
N TYR A 228 24.22 -20.48 -2.26
CA TYR A 228 22.84 -20.99 -2.16
C TYR A 228 22.05 -20.49 -3.34
N TYR A 229 21.40 -21.38 -4.08
CA TYR A 229 20.44 -20.96 -5.10
C TYR A 229 19.13 -20.62 -4.41
N GLN A 230 18.61 -19.43 -4.68
CA GLN A 230 17.42 -18.88 -4.05
C GLN A 230 16.41 -18.40 -5.08
N GLU A 231 15.13 -18.64 -4.79
CA GLU A 231 14.00 -18.07 -5.51
C GLU A 231 13.06 -17.40 -4.49
N PHE A 232 12.54 -16.24 -4.83
CA PHE A 232 11.52 -15.56 -4.06
C PHE A 232 10.39 -15.14 -4.98
N TYR A 233 9.26 -15.80 -4.84
CA TYR A 233 8.02 -15.46 -5.53
C TYR A 233 7.19 -14.53 -4.66
N TYR A 234 6.70 -13.47 -5.25
CA TYR A 234 5.79 -12.50 -4.65
C TYR A 234 4.55 -12.35 -5.51
N ALA A 235 3.38 -12.48 -4.92
CA ALA A 235 2.10 -12.15 -5.54
C ALA A 235 1.27 -11.31 -4.57
N SER A 236 0.59 -10.30 -5.09
CA SER A 236 -0.40 -9.54 -4.33
C SER A 236 -1.62 -9.23 -5.16
N SER A 237 -2.75 -9.08 -4.50
CA SER A 237 -4.02 -8.72 -5.12
C SER A 237 -4.86 -7.82 -4.23
N GLY A 238 -5.90 -7.23 -4.82
CA GLY A 238 -6.83 -6.38 -4.09
C GLY A 238 -6.74 -4.90 -4.44
N TYR A 239 -7.31 -4.06 -3.59
CA TYR A 239 -7.40 -2.63 -3.85
C TYR A 239 -7.75 -1.82 -2.62
N ASN A 240 -7.47 -0.51 -2.70
CA ASN A 240 -8.02 0.50 -1.81
C ASN A 240 -9.10 1.27 -2.59
N GLY A 241 -10.32 1.29 -2.07
CA GLY A 241 -11.46 1.99 -2.64
C GLY A 241 -11.94 3.12 -1.74
N LYS A 242 -12.67 4.06 -2.34
CA LYS A 242 -13.21 5.23 -1.63
C LYS A 242 -14.58 5.60 -2.14
N PHE A 243 -15.54 5.75 -1.23
CA PHE A 243 -16.80 6.44 -1.47
C PHE A 243 -16.72 7.87 -0.96
N SER A 244 -17.11 8.83 -1.79
CA SER A 244 -17.09 10.25 -1.48
C SER A 244 -18.49 10.84 -1.58
N LEU A 245 -18.91 11.60 -0.56
CA LEU A 245 -20.03 12.51 -0.59
C LEU A 245 -19.50 13.93 -0.65
N ASN A 246 -19.91 14.68 -1.67
CA ASN A 246 -19.44 16.03 -1.93
C ASN A 246 -20.55 17.05 -1.84
N PHE A 247 -20.24 18.18 -1.23
CA PHE A 247 -21.05 19.39 -1.24
C PHE A 247 -20.21 20.55 -1.72
N ALA A 248 -20.68 21.29 -2.72
CA ALA A 248 -19.96 22.45 -3.22
C ALA A 248 -20.91 23.58 -3.62
N THR A 249 -20.36 24.79 -3.67
CA THR A 249 -21.13 25.98 -3.99
C THR A 249 -20.30 26.96 -4.81
N SER A 250 -20.99 27.86 -5.54
CA SER A 250 -20.41 28.93 -6.33
C SER A 250 -20.85 30.29 -5.79
N TYR A 251 -19.88 31.16 -5.53
CA TYR A 251 -20.09 32.58 -5.16
C TYR A 251 -19.74 33.47 -6.34
N LYS A 252 -20.71 34.23 -6.85
CA LYS A 252 -20.59 35.16 -8.00
C LYS A 252 -20.01 34.52 -9.26
N ASP A 253 -20.12 33.20 -9.43
CA ASP A 253 -19.47 32.40 -10.47
C ASP A 253 -17.93 32.63 -10.61
N ARG A 254 -17.31 33.13 -9.54
CA ARG A 254 -15.87 33.39 -9.46
C ARG A 254 -15.15 32.58 -8.41
N LEU A 255 -15.76 32.35 -7.25
CA LEU A 255 -15.21 31.54 -6.17
C LEU A 255 -16.08 30.29 -5.99
N TYR A 256 -15.46 29.15 -6.03
CA TYR A 256 -16.06 27.83 -5.81
C TYR A 256 -15.47 27.23 -4.55
N LEU A 257 -16.30 26.75 -3.65
CA LEU A 257 -15.91 26.10 -2.41
C LEU A 257 -16.54 24.73 -2.33
N GLY A 258 -15.84 23.77 -1.73
CA GLY A 258 -16.36 22.42 -1.59
C GLY A 258 -15.76 21.64 -0.42
N ILE A 259 -16.49 20.63 0.01
CA ILE A 259 -16.10 19.67 1.03
C ILE A 259 -16.47 18.27 0.58
N ASN A 260 -15.57 17.30 0.87
CA ASN A 260 -15.85 15.87 0.75
C ASN A 260 -15.80 15.21 2.12
N LEU A 261 -16.69 14.26 2.31
CA LEU A 261 -16.62 13.24 3.36
C LEU A 261 -16.37 11.90 2.68
N ASN A 262 -15.30 11.22 3.06
CA ASN A 262 -14.83 10.01 2.38
C ASN A 262 -14.85 8.80 3.33
N SER A 263 -15.42 7.70 2.86
CA SER A 263 -15.30 6.38 3.48
C SER A 263 -14.36 5.54 2.63
N HIS A 264 -13.29 5.03 3.26
CA HIS A 264 -12.27 4.21 2.61
C HIS A 264 -12.41 2.75 3.02
N PHE A 265 -12.00 1.84 2.14
CA PHE A 265 -11.93 0.42 2.44
C PHE A 265 -10.74 -0.21 1.70
N ILE A 266 -10.05 -1.09 2.42
CA ILE A 266 -8.89 -1.83 1.93
C ILE A 266 -9.25 -3.31 1.93
N ASN A 267 -8.91 -3.98 0.83
CA ASN A 267 -8.80 -5.41 0.72
C ASN A 267 -7.46 -5.69 0.05
N TYR A 268 -6.56 -6.38 0.74
CA TYR A 268 -5.23 -6.68 0.27
C TYR A 268 -4.81 -8.07 0.69
N ASP A 269 -4.46 -8.90 -0.29
CA ASP A 269 -3.88 -10.21 -0.09
C ASP A 269 -2.45 -10.23 -0.63
N LYS A 270 -1.54 -10.86 0.11
CA LYS A 270 -0.14 -11.05 -0.28
C LYS A 270 0.28 -12.50 -0.03
N PHE A 271 0.85 -13.11 -1.05
CA PHE A 271 1.53 -14.39 -0.97
C PHE A 271 3.01 -14.22 -1.25
N THR A 272 3.85 -14.82 -0.45
CA THR A 272 5.29 -14.94 -0.71
C THR A 272 5.73 -16.38 -0.50
N SER A 273 6.55 -16.91 -1.43
CA SER A 273 7.19 -18.22 -1.31
C SER A 273 8.69 -18.04 -1.56
N PHE A 274 9.47 -18.44 -0.58
CA PHE A 274 10.92 -18.48 -0.67
C PHE A 274 11.37 -19.92 -0.81
N TYR A 275 12.21 -20.19 -1.79
CA TYR A 275 12.87 -21.47 -2.00
C TYR A 275 14.37 -21.29 -1.96
N GLU A 276 15.05 -22.19 -1.25
CA GLU A 276 16.51 -22.24 -1.21
C GLU A 276 16.99 -23.68 -1.39
N THR A 277 18.09 -23.85 -2.12
CA THR A 277 18.80 -25.13 -2.19
C THR A 277 20.29 -24.94 -2.24
N ASN A 278 21.01 -25.92 -1.68
CA ASN A 278 22.46 -26.06 -1.77
C ASN A 278 22.83 -27.50 -2.09
N ASN A 279 24.00 -27.70 -2.69
CA ASN A 279 24.54 -29.01 -3.08
C ASN A 279 25.70 -29.46 -2.16
N ASP A 280 25.91 -28.80 -1.02
CA ASP A 280 26.97 -29.14 -0.09
C ASP A 280 26.67 -30.53 0.53
N PRO A 281 27.58 -31.53 0.39
CA PRO A 281 27.37 -32.88 0.93
C PRO A 281 27.28 -32.91 2.46
N ASP A 282 27.94 -31.95 3.14
CA ASP A 282 27.97 -31.86 4.58
C ASP A 282 26.75 -31.15 5.18
N SER A 283 25.93 -30.52 4.34
CA SER A 283 24.66 -29.91 4.75
C SER A 283 23.61 -30.95 5.08
N LEU A 284 23.02 -30.91 6.27
CA LEU A 284 21.87 -31.71 6.63
C LEU A 284 20.62 -31.17 5.92
N THR A 285 20.40 -29.85 6.00
CA THR A 285 19.29 -29.16 5.33
C THR A 285 19.75 -28.66 3.98
N LYS A 286 19.21 -29.25 2.91
CA LYS A 286 19.58 -28.97 1.51
C LYS A 286 18.54 -28.15 0.76
N ASN A 287 17.28 -28.36 1.08
CA ASN A 287 16.16 -27.68 0.45
C ASN A 287 15.29 -27.04 1.55
N ILE A 288 14.89 -25.81 1.34
CA ILE A 288 14.01 -25.05 2.25
C ILE A 288 12.93 -24.40 1.39
N VAL A 289 11.67 -24.52 1.84
CA VAL A 289 10.54 -23.73 1.33
C VAL A 289 9.93 -22.98 2.49
N PHE A 290 9.71 -21.68 2.35
CA PHE A 290 9.07 -20.86 3.38
C PHE A 290 8.01 -19.96 2.76
N GLU A 291 6.74 -20.15 3.14
CA GLU A 291 5.58 -19.52 2.54
C GLU A 291 4.80 -18.68 3.55
N ASN A 292 4.25 -17.55 3.08
CA ASN A 292 3.45 -16.66 3.89
C ASN A 292 2.25 -16.16 3.07
N TRP A 293 1.05 -16.28 3.63
CA TRP A 293 -0.21 -15.73 3.10
C TRP A 293 -0.73 -14.70 4.08
N LEU A 294 -0.69 -13.43 3.70
CA LEU A 294 -1.22 -12.32 4.50
C LEU A 294 -2.48 -11.79 3.84
N SER A 295 -3.58 -11.73 4.60
CA SER A 295 -4.81 -11.04 4.21
C SER A 295 -5.02 -9.83 5.11
N THR A 296 -5.29 -8.67 4.50
CA THR A 296 -5.48 -7.41 5.20
C THR A 296 -6.81 -6.78 4.82
N TYR A 297 -7.61 -6.44 5.81
CA TYR A 297 -8.87 -5.72 5.66
C TYR A 297 -8.78 -4.39 6.38
N GLY A 298 -9.27 -3.32 5.74
CA GLY A 298 -9.24 -2.00 6.35
C GLY A 298 -10.49 -1.20 6.06
N SER A 299 -10.90 -0.40 7.04
CA SER A 299 -11.91 0.64 6.87
C SER A 299 -11.36 1.97 7.36
N GLY A 300 -11.75 3.08 6.72
CA GLY A 300 -11.19 4.38 7.09
C GLY A 300 -12.12 5.54 6.76
N PHE A 301 -11.79 6.69 7.35
CA PHE A 301 -12.48 7.94 7.13
C PHE A 301 -11.48 9.05 6.85
N SER A 302 -11.82 9.96 5.93
CA SER A 302 -11.12 11.22 5.70
C SER A 302 -12.10 12.30 5.24
N PHE A 303 -11.65 13.55 5.26
CA PHE A 303 -12.36 14.66 4.63
C PHE A 303 -11.43 15.46 3.73
N GLN A 304 -12.02 16.22 2.80
CA GLN A 304 -11.27 17.14 1.94
C GLN A 304 -11.94 18.50 1.94
N LEU A 305 -11.13 19.55 1.85
CA LEU A 305 -11.57 20.92 1.64
C LEU A 305 -11.00 21.40 0.31
N GLY A 306 -11.78 22.16 -0.42
CA GLY A 306 -11.37 22.69 -1.71
C GLY A 306 -11.89 24.10 -2.00
N ALA A 307 -11.07 24.84 -2.74
CA ALA A 307 -11.42 26.12 -3.29
C ALA A 307 -10.88 26.26 -4.72
N ILE A 308 -11.65 26.84 -5.61
CA ILE A 308 -11.23 27.26 -6.96
C ILE A 308 -11.66 28.70 -7.17
N ALA A 309 -10.73 29.56 -7.59
CA ALA A 309 -10.98 30.97 -7.87
C ALA A 309 -10.70 31.29 -9.35
N LYS A 310 -11.65 31.89 -10.05
CA LYS A 310 -11.43 32.52 -11.35
C LYS A 310 -10.86 33.91 -11.14
N ILE A 311 -9.54 34.04 -11.29
CA ILE A 311 -8.84 35.33 -11.14
C ILE A 311 -9.18 36.24 -12.31
N THR A 312 -9.19 35.67 -13.50
CA THR A 312 -9.75 36.27 -14.72
C THR A 312 -10.74 35.28 -15.34
N ASN A 313 -11.27 35.58 -16.51
CA ASN A 313 -12.11 34.63 -17.23
C ASN A 313 -11.35 33.38 -17.66
N ASP A 314 -10.03 33.51 -17.85
CA ASP A 314 -9.16 32.46 -18.39
C ASP A 314 -8.28 31.82 -17.33
N LEU A 315 -7.83 32.61 -16.32
CA LEU A 315 -6.92 32.17 -15.28
C LEU A 315 -7.67 31.68 -14.04
N ARG A 316 -7.37 30.46 -13.60
CA ARG A 316 -7.92 29.86 -12.37
C ARG A 316 -6.82 29.42 -11.42
N LEU A 317 -7.08 29.63 -10.14
CA LEU A 317 -6.28 29.09 -9.04
C LEU A 317 -7.10 28.05 -8.29
N GLY A 318 -6.49 26.96 -7.90
CA GLY A 318 -7.07 25.90 -7.06
C GLY A 318 -6.24 25.67 -5.80
N LEU A 319 -6.91 25.46 -4.69
CA LEU A 319 -6.30 25.01 -3.42
C LEU A 319 -7.14 23.85 -2.90
N SER A 320 -6.48 22.77 -2.47
CA SER A 320 -7.16 21.70 -1.77
C SER A 320 -6.31 21.16 -0.62
N TYR A 321 -7.00 20.70 0.41
CA TYR A 321 -6.45 20.01 1.55
C TYR A 321 -7.15 18.68 1.75
N ASN A 322 -6.39 17.60 1.74
CA ASN A 322 -6.84 16.28 2.11
C ASN A 322 -6.41 16.03 3.56
N SER A 323 -7.34 15.75 4.44
CA SER A 323 -7.02 15.36 5.81
C SER A 323 -6.21 14.05 5.82
N PRO A 324 -5.56 13.70 6.92
CA PRO A 324 -5.19 12.31 7.19
C PRO A 324 -6.38 11.38 6.96
N THR A 325 -6.11 10.15 6.51
CA THR A 325 -7.08 9.06 6.58
C THR A 325 -6.82 8.28 7.86
N TRP A 326 -7.85 8.07 8.65
CA TRP A 326 -7.80 7.25 9.86
C TRP A 326 -8.36 5.88 9.51
N TYR A 327 -7.46 4.90 9.34
CA TYR A 327 -7.80 3.50 9.07
C TYR A 327 -7.84 2.71 10.37
N ARG A 328 -8.78 1.76 10.45
CA ARG A 328 -8.72 0.57 11.29
C ARG A 328 -8.40 -0.60 10.38
N ILE A 329 -7.35 -1.34 10.71
CA ILE A 329 -6.80 -2.44 9.90
C ILE A 329 -6.85 -3.72 10.72
N GLU A 330 -7.19 -4.82 10.06
CA GLU A 330 -7.24 -6.18 10.58
C GLU A 330 -6.42 -7.06 9.64
N GLU A 331 -5.60 -7.95 10.21
CA GLU A 331 -4.67 -8.80 9.45
C GLU A 331 -4.73 -10.24 9.92
N GLU A 332 -4.64 -11.15 8.95
CA GLU A 332 -4.58 -12.59 9.12
C GLU A 332 -3.37 -13.14 8.38
N LEU A 333 -2.58 -14.00 9.05
CA LEU A 333 -1.39 -14.60 8.47
C LEU A 333 -1.45 -16.11 8.59
N ILE A 334 -1.22 -16.80 7.47
CA ILE A 334 -0.96 -18.24 7.40
C ILE A 334 0.49 -18.41 6.98
N GLN A 335 1.21 -19.34 7.61
CA GLN A 335 2.58 -19.67 7.28
C GLN A 335 2.72 -21.16 6.97
N GLY A 336 3.62 -21.48 6.06
CA GLY A 336 4.05 -22.83 5.75
C GLY A 336 5.55 -22.88 5.64
N ILE A 337 6.17 -23.94 6.14
CA ILE A 337 7.60 -24.18 5.99
C ILE A 337 7.82 -25.69 5.74
N ASP A 338 8.85 -26.01 4.97
CA ASP A 338 9.25 -27.37 4.71
C ASP A 338 10.75 -27.45 4.41
N SER A 339 11.33 -28.62 4.62
CA SER A 339 12.70 -28.95 4.20
C SER A 339 12.85 -30.46 3.97
N ASN A 340 14.01 -30.87 3.45
CA ASN A 340 14.30 -32.29 3.26
C ASN A 340 14.44 -33.11 4.56
N ILE A 341 14.52 -32.46 5.71
CA ILE A 341 14.62 -33.09 7.05
C ILE A 341 13.57 -32.55 8.03
N ALA A 342 12.57 -31.83 7.55
CA ALA A 342 11.48 -31.31 8.37
C ALA A 342 10.73 -32.45 9.08
N ASP A 343 10.18 -32.14 10.26
CA ASP A 343 9.25 -33.02 10.93
C ASP A 343 8.03 -33.26 10.04
N PRO A 344 7.55 -34.52 9.88
CA PRO A 344 6.41 -34.82 9.01
C PRO A 344 5.13 -34.07 9.35
N ASP A 345 4.94 -33.68 10.62
CA ASP A 345 3.73 -33.00 11.09
C ASP A 345 3.78 -31.49 10.87
N ILE A 346 4.94 -30.92 10.45
CA ILE A 346 5.08 -29.46 10.24
C ILE A 346 4.09 -28.89 9.24
N GLY A 347 3.67 -29.71 8.26
CA GLY A 347 2.68 -29.31 7.26
C GLY A 347 1.32 -28.89 7.85
N TYR A 348 0.98 -29.37 9.07
CA TYR A 348 -0.27 -29.01 9.76
C TYR A 348 -0.29 -27.54 10.23
N ILE A 349 0.87 -26.89 10.36
CA ILE A 349 0.97 -25.45 10.72
C ILE A 349 0.24 -24.58 9.69
N SER A 350 0.24 -24.97 8.42
CA SER A 350 -0.49 -24.23 7.36
C SER A 350 -2.02 -24.18 7.55
N ASN A 351 -2.58 -24.97 8.49
CA ASN A 351 -3.99 -24.89 8.87
C ASN A 351 -4.27 -23.82 9.93
N ILE A 352 -3.22 -23.21 10.52
CA ILE A 352 -3.36 -22.20 11.58
C ILE A 352 -3.43 -20.82 10.95
N ILE A 353 -4.49 -20.08 11.27
CA ILE A 353 -4.66 -18.67 10.91
C ILE A 353 -4.28 -17.83 12.12
N ASN A 354 -3.16 -17.10 12.03
CA ASN A 354 -2.79 -16.12 13.03
C ASN A 354 -3.62 -14.85 12.80
N ILE A 355 -4.56 -14.55 13.70
CA ILE A 355 -5.39 -13.36 13.64
C ILE A 355 -4.75 -12.30 14.54
N TYR A 356 -4.28 -11.21 13.95
CA TYR A 356 -3.67 -10.12 14.69
C TYR A 356 -4.71 -9.15 15.25
N PRO A 357 -4.50 -8.58 16.46
CA PRO A 357 -5.36 -7.54 16.97
C PRO A 357 -5.45 -6.35 16.01
N SER A 358 -6.68 -5.85 15.81
CA SER A 358 -6.88 -4.70 14.93
C SER A 358 -6.12 -3.47 15.45
N TYR A 359 -5.52 -2.71 14.54
CA TYR A 359 -4.78 -1.50 14.85
C TYR A 359 -5.27 -0.31 14.03
N ASN A 360 -4.90 0.90 14.47
CA ASN A 360 -5.22 2.10 13.72
C ASN A 360 -3.97 2.65 13.02
N LEU A 361 -4.13 2.97 11.72
CA LEU A 361 -3.13 3.66 10.93
C LEU A 361 -3.63 5.05 10.55
N GLN A 362 -2.89 6.08 10.89
CA GLN A 362 -3.13 7.44 10.45
C GLN A 362 -2.18 7.78 9.31
N THR A 363 -2.71 8.07 8.12
CA THR A 363 -1.92 8.54 6.98
C THR A 363 -1.58 10.03 7.11
N PRO A 364 -0.61 10.56 6.36
CA PRO A 364 -0.36 12.01 6.32
C PRO A 364 -1.46 12.75 5.55
N GLY A 365 -1.68 14.01 5.92
CA GLY A 365 -2.48 14.92 5.11
C GLY A 365 -1.70 15.39 3.87
N LYS A 366 -2.43 15.91 2.86
CA LYS A 366 -1.87 16.41 1.61
C LYS A 366 -2.41 17.80 1.28
N PHE A 367 -1.52 18.72 0.93
CA PHE A 367 -1.86 20.03 0.38
C PHE A 367 -1.59 20.05 -1.12
N THR A 368 -2.50 20.65 -1.89
CA THR A 368 -2.33 20.83 -3.34
C THR A 368 -2.65 22.27 -3.73
N GLY A 369 -1.71 22.91 -4.42
CA GLY A 369 -1.88 24.17 -5.12
C GLY A 369 -1.94 23.95 -6.62
N SER A 370 -2.86 24.60 -7.31
CA SER A 370 -3.14 24.36 -8.73
C SER A 370 -3.30 25.65 -9.48
N LEU A 371 -2.86 25.67 -10.75
CA LEU A 371 -2.99 26.76 -11.68
C LEU A 371 -3.53 26.22 -13.01
N ALA A 372 -4.56 26.86 -13.58
CA ALA A 372 -5.04 26.51 -14.90
C ALA A 372 -5.28 27.77 -15.75
N TYR A 373 -4.91 27.70 -17.02
CA TYR A 373 -5.23 28.71 -18.01
C TYR A 373 -6.10 28.11 -19.12
N ILE A 374 -7.24 28.75 -19.39
CA ILE A 374 -8.25 28.28 -20.34
C ILE A 374 -8.24 29.21 -21.54
N PHE A 375 -7.94 28.68 -22.72
CA PHE A 375 -7.91 29.39 -23.99
C PHE A 375 -9.30 29.43 -24.64
N GLY A 376 -10.28 29.94 -23.93
CA GLY A 376 -11.68 29.95 -24.38
C GLY A 376 -12.18 28.52 -24.69
N GLU A 377 -12.70 28.35 -25.92
CA GLU A 377 -13.16 27.03 -26.39
C GLU A 377 -12.07 26.15 -26.99
N TYR A 378 -10.87 26.69 -27.24
CA TYR A 378 -9.80 25.99 -27.96
C TYR A 378 -8.99 25.00 -27.10
N GLY A 379 -8.98 25.17 -25.79
CA GLY A 379 -8.21 24.27 -24.93
C GLY A 379 -7.89 24.82 -23.56
N LEU A 380 -6.94 24.17 -22.90
CA LEU A 380 -6.44 24.55 -21.57
C LEU A 380 -5.04 23.99 -21.33
N ILE A 381 -4.34 24.57 -20.36
CA ILE A 381 -3.18 24.02 -19.70
C ILE A 381 -3.40 24.08 -18.18
N SER A 382 -2.98 23.05 -17.46
CA SER A 382 -3.12 22.95 -16.01
C SER A 382 -1.83 22.44 -15.38
N PHE A 383 -1.52 22.95 -14.18
CA PHE A 383 -0.40 22.56 -13.37
C PHE A 383 -0.86 22.38 -11.93
N ASP A 384 -0.47 21.26 -11.31
CA ASP A 384 -0.71 20.96 -9.90
C ASP A 384 0.62 20.68 -9.20
N TYR A 385 0.78 21.25 -8.01
CA TYR A 385 1.85 20.97 -7.07
C TYR A 385 1.26 20.48 -5.75
N SER A 386 1.70 19.32 -5.28
CA SER A 386 1.24 18.74 -4.02
C SER A 386 2.41 18.45 -3.10
N LEU A 387 2.14 18.60 -1.79
CA LEU A 387 3.06 18.24 -0.70
C LEU A 387 2.39 17.23 0.22
N LYS A 388 3.12 16.17 0.54
CA LYS A 388 2.70 15.12 1.47
C LYS A 388 3.88 14.69 2.33
N ASP A 389 3.77 14.89 3.65
CA ASP A 389 4.82 14.51 4.58
C ASP A 389 4.59 13.10 5.11
N TYR A 390 5.24 12.12 4.49
CA TYR A 390 5.09 10.71 4.83
C TYR A 390 5.62 10.36 6.21
N SER A 391 6.53 11.17 6.79
CA SER A 391 7.02 11.00 8.16
C SER A 391 5.94 11.20 9.24
N ASN A 392 4.81 11.82 8.87
CA ASN A 392 3.64 11.98 9.72
C ASN A 392 2.69 10.75 9.74
N THR A 393 3.01 9.70 9.01
CA THR A 393 2.29 8.41 9.12
C THR A 393 2.50 7.83 10.52
N LYS A 394 1.43 7.29 11.15
CA LYS A 394 1.51 6.78 12.53
C LYS A 394 0.65 5.56 12.74
N PHE A 395 1.24 4.52 13.29
CA PHE A 395 0.54 3.44 13.97
C PHE A 395 0.05 3.93 15.34
N LYS A 396 -1.13 3.50 15.74
CA LYS A 396 -1.77 3.87 17.02
C LYS A 396 -2.36 2.64 17.72
N PRO A 397 -2.37 2.64 19.05
CA PRO A 397 -2.01 3.74 19.97
C PRO A 397 -0.51 4.01 20.04
N THR A 398 -0.10 5.27 20.10
CA THR A 398 1.33 5.67 20.15
C THR A 398 2.02 5.30 21.46
N SER A 399 1.25 4.92 22.49
CA SER A 399 1.75 4.44 23.79
C SER A 399 2.18 2.98 23.75
N ASP A 400 1.82 2.25 22.72
CA ASP A 400 2.30 0.89 22.50
C ASP A 400 3.79 0.89 22.15
N ALA A 401 4.59 0.05 22.79
CA ALA A 401 6.05 0.05 22.66
C ALA A 401 6.51 -0.35 21.25
N TYR A 402 5.82 -1.33 20.63
CA TYR A 402 6.12 -1.74 19.28
C TYR A 402 5.76 -0.64 18.27
N PHE A 403 4.56 -0.07 18.35
CA PHE A 403 4.17 1.05 17.50
C PHE A 403 5.03 2.28 17.71
N ALA A 404 5.49 2.55 18.93
CA ALA A 404 6.48 3.61 19.18
C ALA A 404 7.78 3.37 18.40
N THR A 405 8.27 2.13 18.38
CA THR A 405 9.46 1.73 17.60
C THR A 405 9.22 1.88 16.10
N GLN A 406 8.10 1.41 15.57
CA GLN A 406 7.75 1.56 14.15
C GLN A 406 7.55 3.03 13.76
N ASN A 407 6.93 3.83 14.61
CA ASN A 407 6.76 5.27 14.39
C ASN A 407 8.11 6.01 14.38
N ASN A 408 9.08 5.59 15.19
CA ASN A 408 10.45 6.10 15.13
C ASN A 408 11.14 5.69 13.81
N ALA A 409 10.95 4.46 13.36
CA ALA A 409 11.47 3.98 12.07
C ALA A 409 10.86 4.80 10.90
N ILE A 410 9.55 5.06 10.92
CA ILE A 410 8.85 5.93 9.97
C ILE A 410 9.50 7.33 9.94
N ASN A 411 9.67 7.97 11.10
CA ASN A 411 10.30 9.29 11.18
C ASN A 411 11.75 9.30 10.66
N ASN A 412 12.49 8.21 10.85
CA ASN A 412 13.89 8.10 10.43
C ASN A 412 14.03 7.81 8.93
N GLN A 413 13.11 7.05 8.33
CA GLN A 413 13.21 6.57 6.96
C GLN A 413 12.42 7.43 5.98
N LEU A 414 11.26 7.98 6.38
CA LEU A 414 10.36 8.71 5.49
C LEU A 414 10.58 10.23 5.56
N THR A 415 10.13 10.91 4.51
CA THR A 415 10.29 12.36 4.32
C THR A 415 9.05 12.98 3.67
N THR A 416 9.06 14.30 3.54
CA THR A 416 8.11 15.02 2.70
C THR A 416 8.43 14.77 1.23
N ALA A 417 7.42 14.37 0.46
CA ALA A 417 7.51 14.18 -0.98
C ALA A 417 6.65 15.20 -1.72
N SER A 418 7.20 15.74 -2.80
CA SER A 418 6.51 16.65 -3.72
C SER A 418 5.97 15.87 -4.91
N THR A 419 4.82 16.31 -5.42
CA THR A 419 4.26 15.80 -6.68
C THR A 419 4.03 16.96 -7.62
N TYR A 420 4.53 16.85 -8.84
CA TYR A 420 4.38 17.82 -9.92
C TYR A 420 3.59 17.20 -11.06
N LYS A 421 2.53 17.86 -11.50
CA LYS A 421 1.69 17.41 -12.61
C LYS A 421 1.44 18.56 -13.57
N ILE A 422 1.59 18.29 -14.86
CA ILE A 422 1.25 19.23 -15.92
C ILE A 422 0.42 18.52 -16.97
N GLY A 423 -0.64 19.17 -17.46
CA GLY A 423 -1.51 18.63 -18.50
C GLY A 423 -2.06 19.70 -19.41
N GLY A 424 -2.30 19.34 -20.68
CA GLY A 424 -2.89 20.21 -21.68
C GLY A 424 -4.00 19.50 -22.47
N GLU A 425 -5.02 20.26 -22.85
CA GLU A 425 -6.14 19.80 -23.68
C GLU A 425 -6.31 20.77 -24.85
N ILE A 426 -6.38 20.24 -26.07
CA ILE A 426 -6.73 20.98 -27.30
C ILE A 426 -8.11 20.47 -27.76
N ARG A 427 -9.01 21.37 -28.06
CA ARG A 427 -10.37 21.09 -28.53
C ARG A 427 -10.55 21.49 -29.99
N LEU A 428 -10.95 20.52 -30.79
CA LEU A 428 -11.20 20.66 -32.22
C LEU A 428 -12.69 20.33 -32.48
N LYS A 429 -13.57 21.28 -32.20
CA LYS A 429 -15.02 21.10 -32.21
C LYS A 429 -15.44 20.01 -31.20
N GLN A 430 -15.90 18.85 -31.70
CA GLN A 430 -16.29 17.72 -30.85
C GLN A 430 -15.10 16.88 -30.33
N LEU A 431 -13.95 16.98 -30.99
CA LEU A 431 -12.76 16.20 -30.65
C LEU A 431 -11.92 16.95 -29.64
N SER A 432 -11.41 16.22 -28.64
CA SER A 432 -10.44 16.69 -27.64
C SER A 432 -9.19 15.82 -27.66
N LEU A 433 -8.01 16.44 -27.74
CA LEU A 433 -6.71 15.80 -27.62
C LEU A 433 -6.06 16.25 -26.33
N ARG A 434 -5.45 15.33 -25.60
CA ARG A 434 -4.84 15.59 -24.28
C ARG A 434 -3.47 14.99 -24.19
N GLY A 435 -2.63 15.62 -23.38
CA GLY A 435 -1.33 15.09 -23.01
C GLY A 435 -0.90 15.64 -21.66
N GLY A 436 -0.08 14.90 -20.96
CA GLY A 436 0.41 15.33 -19.66
C GLY A 436 1.67 14.58 -19.22
N TYR A 437 2.27 15.11 -18.16
CA TYR A 437 3.45 14.55 -17.52
C TYR A 437 3.34 14.71 -16.00
N ARG A 438 3.87 13.74 -15.26
CA ARG A 438 3.95 13.77 -13.79
C ARG A 438 5.30 13.30 -13.29
N LEU A 439 5.70 13.89 -12.16
CA LEU A 439 6.81 13.48 -11.32
C LEU A 439 6.32 13.41 -9.89
N GLU A 440 6.51 12.27 -9.25
CA GLU A 440 6.20 12.05 -7.84
C GLU A 440 7.50 11.64 -7.15
N GLU A 441 7.96 12.45 -6.19
CA GLU A 441 9.18 12.19 -5.44
C GLU A 441 9.02 11.00 -4.51
N SER A 442 10.13 10.33 -4.21
CA SER A 442 10.19 9.21 -3.26
C SER A 442 9.71 9.62 -1.86
N PRO A 443 8.88 8.79 -1.20
CA PRO A 443 8.55 8.99 0.22
C PRO A 443 9.71 8.64 1.17
N TYR A 444 10.76 7.94 0.69
CA TYR A 444 11.91 7.54 1.48
C TYR A 444 13.07 8.51 1.34
N LYS A 445 13.74 8.83 2.46
CA LYS A 445 14.93 9.70 2.47
C LYS A 445 16.08 9.19 1.63
N ASN A 446 16.22 7.86 1.52
CA ASN A 446 17.28 7.24 0.72
C ASN A 446 16.99 7.24 -0.79
N GLY A 447 15.74 7.43 -1.20
CA GLY A 447 15.30 7.44 -2.59
C GLY A 447 15.41 6.10 -3.34
N ASN A 448 15.83 5.02 -2.66
CA ASN A 448 16.10 3.71 -3.28
C ASN A 448 15.07 2.65 -2.85
N THR A 449 14.65 2.63 -1.59
CA THR A 449 13.64 1.66 -1.13
C THR A 449 12.40 1.73 -2.00
N LEU A 450 11.98 2.95 -2.35
CA LEU A 450 11.03 3.24 -3.42
C LEU A 450 11.50 4.52 -4.09
N GLY A 451 11.78 4.47 -5.39
CA GLY A 451 12.28 5.59 -6.17
C GLY A 451 11.18 6.56 -6.59
N ASP A 452 11.59 7.62 -7.29
CA ASP A 452 10.65 8.56 -7.90
C ASP A 452 9.80 7.88 -8.97
N LEU A 453 8.51 8.25 -9.03
CA LEU A 453 7.63 7.84 -10.12
C LEU A 453 7.59 8.91 -11.20
N LYS A 454 7.86 8.53 -12.45
CA LYS A 454 7.83 9.40 -13.63
C LYS A 454 6.86 8.84 -14.64
N GLY A 455 5.89 9.66 -15.06
CA GLY A 455 4.85 9.19 -15.98
C GLY A 455 4.40 10.23 -16.98
N TYR A 456 3.90 9.76 -18.11
CA TYR A 456 3.27 10.57 -19.14
C TYR A 456 1.91 9.99 -19.54
N SER A 457 1.08 10.81 -20.14
CA SER A 457 -0.25 10.40 -20.59
C SER A 457 -0.63 11.04 -21.91
N LEU A 458 -1.51 10.35 -22.63
CA LEU A 458 -2.18 10.81 -23.83
C LEU A 458 -3.68 10.54 -23.68
N GLY A 459 -4.53 11.39 -24.24
CA GLY A 459 -5.98 11.23 -24.16
C GLY A 459 -6.69 11.69 -25.42
N LEU A 460 -7.79 11.02 -25.72
CA LEU A 460 -8.71 11.33 -26.80
C LEU A 460 -10.12 11.41 -26.23
N GLY A 461 -10.90 12.42 -26.61
CA GLY A 461 -12.29 12.55 -26.23
C GLY A 461 -13.16 12.97 -27.39
N TYR A 462 -14.38 12.46 -27.44
CA TYR A 462 -15.36 12.88 -28.41
C TYR A 462 -16.72 13.19 -27.76
N SER A 463 -17.27 14.39 -28.09
CA SER A 463 -18.55 14.84 -27.56
C SER A 463 -19.66 14.64 -28.61
N PHE A 464 -20.65 13.83 -28.23
CA PHE A 464 -21.89 13.62 -29.01
C PHE A 464 -23.03 14.53 -28.55
N GLY A 465 -22.71 15.63 -27.84
CA GLY A 465 -23.67 16.52 -27.22
C GLY A 465 -23.85 16.19 -25.73
N SER A 466 -24.95 15.55 -25.36
CA SER A 466 -25.19 15.13 -23.96
C SER A 466 -24.35 13.93 -23.53
N PHE A 467 -23.86 13.13 -24.46
CA PHE A 467 -22.98 12.00 -24.22
C PHE A 467 -21.54 12.31 -24.62
N LYS A 468 -20.58 11.90 -23.85
CA LYS A 468 -19.13 11.98 -24.12
C LYS A 468 -18.48 10.61 -23.93
N LEU A 469 -17.55 10.31 -24.82
CA LEU A 469 -16.68 9.14 -24.72
C LEU A 469 -15.24 9.61 -24.70
N ASP A 470 -14.50 9.25 -23.66
CA ASP A 470 -13.10 9.59 -23.48
C ASP A 470 -12.27 8.31 -23.35
N MET A 471 -11.04 8.34 -23.90
CA MET A 471 -10.05 7.30 -23.77
C MET A 471 -8.72 7.92 -23.36
N ALA A 472 -8.00 7.28 -22.48
CA ALA A 472 -6.64 7.67 -22.09
C ALA A 472 -5.71 6.48 -22.09
N PHE A 473 -4.48 6.75 -22.46
CA PHE A 473 -3.31 5.92 -22.25
C PHE A 473 -2.38 6.64 -21.30
N ASP A 474 -1.91 5.97 -20.25
CA ASP A 474 -0.85 6.49 -19.39
C ASP A 474 0.20 5.42 -19.09
N GLN A 475 1.45 5.86 -18.99
CA GLN A 475 2.57 5.02 -18.61
C GLN A 475 3.41 5.71 -17.55
N ALA A 476 3.80 4.95 -16.51
CA ALA A 476 4.71 5.41 -15.47
C ALA A 476 5.79 4.37 -15.20
N LYS A 477 6.93 4.83 -14.67
CA LYS A 477 8.04 3.99 -14.23
C LYS A 477 8.42 4.36 -12.81
N GLN A 478 8.81 3.34 -12.05
CA GLN A 478 9.31 3.48 -10.69
C GLN A 478 10.27 2.34 -10.37
N THR A 479 11.37 2.63 -9.71
CA THR A 479 12.30 1.61 -9.17
C THR A 479 12.01 1.35 -7.71
N ALA A 480 12.32 0.13 -7.24
CA ALA A 480 12.23 -0.21 -5.83
C ALA A 480 13.31 -1.23 -5.45
N GLU A 481 13.77 -1.15 -4.21
CA GLU A 481 14.57 -2.18 -3.55
C GLU A 481 13.66 -2.91 -2.55
N TYR A 482 13.23 -4.12 -2.92
CA TYR A 482 12.38 -4.95 -2.08
C TYR A 482 13.23 -5.86 -1.20
N ARG A 483 13.24 -5.61 0.10
CA ARG A 483 13.87 -6.51 1.06
C ARG A 483 12.99 -7.75 1.24
N LEU A 484 13.57 -8.95 1.04
CA LEU A 484 12.80 -10.19 1.09
C LEU A 484 12.19 -10.43 2.48
N TYR A 485 13.00 -10.19 3.52
CA TYR A 485 12.57 -10.22 4.92
C TYR A 485 13.11 -9.00 5.66
N ASN A 486 12.33 -8.43 6.57
CA ASN A 486 12.77 -7.31 7.39
C ASN A 486 13.60 -7.80 8.59
N ASN A 487 14.79 -8.35 8.28
CA ASN A 487 15.67 -9.00 9.24
C ASN A 487 17.14 -8.66 8.94
N SER A 488 17.97 -8.43 9.97
CA SER A 488 19.37 -8.03 9.78
C SER A 488 20.29 -9.23 9.49
N GLY A 489 19.93 -10.43 9.93
CA GLY A 489 20.68 -11.66 9.63
C GLY A 489 20.55 -12.07 8.17
N PHE A 490 19.41 -11.76 7.53
CA PHE A 490 19.15 -12.02 6.11
C PHE A 490 18.77 -10.72 5.38
N PRO A 491 19.73 -9.83 5.08
CA PRO A 491 19.48 -8.49 4.51
C PRO A 491 19.23 -8.49 3.00
N SER A 492 19.01 -9.65 2.38
CA SER A 492 18.88 -9.80 0.94
C SER A 492 17.69 -9.03 0.37
N SER A 493 17.89 -8.34 -0.75
CA SER A 493 16.88 -7.55 -1.45
C SER A 493 16.91 -7.79 -2.96
N ALA A 494 15.75 -7.68 -3.58
CA ALA A 494 15.58 -7.68 -5.04
C ALA A 494 15.38 -6.25 -5.54
N SER A 495 16.05 -5.90 -6.63
CA SER A 495 15.89 -4.62 -7.31
C SER A 495 14.82 -4.75 -8.39
N LEU A 496 13.81 -3.89 -8.37
CA LEU A 496 12.69 -3.89 -9.30
C LEU A 496 12.70 -2.60 -10.15
N ASP A 497 12.57 -2.73 -11.47
CA ASP A 497 12.19 -1.65 -12.39
C ASP A 497 10.77 -1.92 -12.88
N SER A 498 9.80 -1.22 -12.28
CA SER A 498 8.38 -1.43 -12.56
C SER A 498 7.87 -0.42 -13.57
N ARG A 499 7.14 -0.92 -14.56
CA ARG A 499 6.46 -0.12 -15.56
C ARG A 499 4.96 -0.37 -15.51
N PHE A 500 4.22 0.68 -15.16
CA PHE A 500 2.76 0.70 -15.14
C PHE A 500 2.26 1.25 -16.47
N THR A 501 1.40 0.52 -17.17
CA THR A 501 0.81 0.93 -18.46
C THR A 501 -0.69 0.72 -18.40
N ASN A 502 -1.48 1.79 -18.53
CA ASN A 502 -2.92 1.73 -18.35
C ASN A 502 -3.65 2.29 -19.56
N VAL A 503 -4.81 1.70 -19.84
CA VAL A 503 -5.78 2.22 -20.81
C VAL A 503 -7.12 2.38 -20.11
N THR A 504 -7.63 3.61 -20.08
CA THR A 504 -8.88 3.95 -19.41
C THR A 504 -9.91 4.44 -20.43
N VAL A 505 -11.14 3.96 -20.31
CA VAL A 505 -12.28 4.44 -21.10
C VAL A 505 -13.34 4.97 -20.14
N THR A 506 -13.88 6.14 -20.46
CA THR A 506 -14.94 6.80 -19.68
C THR A 506 -16.13 7.14 -20.57
N ALA A 507 -17.30 6.70 -20.14
CA ALA A 507 -18.59 7.16 -20.66
C ALA A 507 -19.18 8.19 -19.69
N ALA A 508 -19.59 9.35 -20.21
CA ALA A 508 -20.14 10.43 -19.41
C ALA A 508 -21.41 11.03 -20.04
N PHE A 509 -22.39 11.37 -19.20
CA PHE A 509 -23.68 11.92 -19.62
C PHE A 509 -23.96 13.21 -18.86
N ASN A 510 -24.40 14.24 -19.58
CA ASN A 510 -24.97 15.46 -19.03
C ASN A 510 -26.49 15.34 -19.06
N LEU A 511 -27.14 15.54 -17.91
CA LEU A 511 -28.60 15.46 -17.72
C LEU A 511 -29.25 16.83 -17.83
#